data_d4c993e4d224993ef17e927b4656d82a
#
_entry.id   d4c993e4d224993ef17e927b4656d82a
#
_cell.length_a   1.000
_cell.length_b   1.000
_cell.length_c   1.000
_cell.angle_alpha   90.00
_cell.angle_beta   90.00
_cell.angle_gamma   90.00
#
_symmetry.space_group_name_H-M   'P 1'
#
loop_
_entity.id
_entity.type
_entity.pdbx_description
1 polymer ?
#
loop_
_entity_poly.entity_id
_entity_poly.type
_entity_poly.pdbx_seq_one_letter_code
_entity_poly.pdbx_strand_id
1 'polypeptide(L)'
;MEGYVATIGMFDGVHRGHQFVLQHVVDEARQRGLQSMAITFDKTGPETLTPLAQKRILLMKTGIDRIEVLTFDDALKHMTARQFMQQVLRDQYGVKVLLTGYDNRFGYNRLEGFDDYVRYGKELGIEVTSLPPAPSKRKGSCVSSSLIRELIADGNISEANELLGYPYTLLGSVEHGEHIGTKLGFPTANIVIEDQCQLVPATGAYAVKIRMENSVEWKHGMMNIGTRPTFDGQRQTMEVNVFRLKENLYGQQLQVAVVERLRGEQRFDSIEALKEQLQQDAIEAERILA
;
A
#
# COMPACT_ATOMS: atom_id res chain seq x y z
N MET A 1 21.58 -22.93 -13.49
CA MET A 1 22.56 -21.91 -13.06
C MET A 1 22.05 -21.29 -11.79
N GLU A 2 22.86 -21.21 -10.75
CA GLU A 2 22.45 -20.52 -9.51
C GLU A 2 22.68 -19.01 -9.66
N GLY A 3 21.69 -18.21 -9.31
CA GLY A 3 21.77 -16.74 -9.31
C GLY A 3 20.41 -16.09 -9.53
N TYR A 4 20.38 -14.75 -9.34
CA TYR A 4 19.15 -13.99 -9.36
C TYR A 4 19.17 -12.89 -10.41
N VAL A 5 18.01 -12.67 -11.02
CA VAL A 5 17.63 -11.40 -11.61
C VAL A 5 16.92 -10.60 -10.52
N ALA A 6 17.44 -9.44 -10.15
CA ALA A 6 16.95 -8.70 -9.00
C ALA A 6 16.53 -7.26 -9.35
N THR A 7 15.68 -6.71 -8.52
CA THR A 7 15.37 -5.28 -8.46
C THR A 7 15.36 -4.79 -7.03
N ILE A 8 15.58 -3.49 -6.82
CA ILE A 8 15.65 -2.86 -5.50
C ILE A 8 14.66 -1.71 -5.46
N GLY A 9 13.93 -1.57 -4.35
CA GLY A 9 13.05 -0.42 -4.16
C GLY A 9 12.37 -0.41 -2.81
N MET A 10 11.84 0.75 -2.42
CA MET A 10 10.97 0.86 -1.25
C MET A 10 9.65 0.11 -1.46
N PHE A 11 9.18 0.03 -2.69
CA PHE A 11 7.94 -0.62 -3.12
C PHE A 11 6.72 -0.24 -2.27
N ASP A 12 6.71 1.00 -1.75
CA ASP A 12 5.58 1.47 -0.97
C ASP A 12 4.35 1.62 -1.86
N GLY A 13 3.25 0.93 -1.47
CA GLY A 13 2.04 0.83 -2.28
C GLY A 13 2.10 -0.22 -3.38
N VAL A 14 3.22 -0.87 -3.68
CA VAL A 14 3.38 -1.84 -4.80
C VAL A 14 2.51 -1.49 -6.01
N HIS A 15 2.48 -0.20 -6.39
CA HIS A 15 1.63 0.39 -7.42
C HIS A 15 1.97 -0.12 -8.82
N ARG A 16 1.17 0.20 -9.83
CA ARG A 16 1.33 -0.28 -11.22
C ARG A 16 2.73 -0.07 -11.78
N GLY A 17 3.42 1.04 -11.42
CA GLY A 17 4.81 1.24 -11.79
C GLY A 17 5.77 0.21 -11.18
N HIS A 18 5.57 -0.13 -9.91
CA HIS A 18 6.33 -1.19 -9.26
C HIS A 18 5.99 -2.57 -9.85
N GLN A 19 4.71 -2.86 -10.07
CA GLN A 19 4.27 -4.12 -10.68
C GLN A 19 4.86 -4.32 -12.08
N PHE A 20 4.97 -3.24 -12.87
CA PHE A 20 5.63 -3.27 -14.17
C PHE A 20 7.10 -3.70 -14.09
N VAL A 21 7.87 -3.10 -13.17
CA VAL A 21 9.28 -3.48 -12.96
C VAL A 21 9.40 -4.94 -12.48
N LEU A 22 8.58 -5.32 -11.50
CA LEU A 22 8.60 -6.66 -10.93
C LEU A 22 8.24 -7.74 -11.97
N GLN A 23 7.28 -7.47 -12.85
CA GLN A 23 6.94 -8.37 -13.94
C GLN A 23 8.11 -8.58 -14.90
N HIS A 24 8.83 -7.51 -15.26
CA HIS A 24 10.02 -7.63 -16.10
C HIS A 24 11.14 -8.43 -15.43
N VAL A 25 11.30 -8.32 -14.12
CA VAL A 25 12.25 -9.13 -13.34
C VAL A 25 11.89 -10.62 -13.42
N VAL A 26 10.60 -10.95 -13.28
CA VAL A 26 10.11 -12.33 -13.39
C VAL A 26 10.33 -12.88 -14.80
N ASP A 27 10.00 -12.09 -15.82
CA ASP A 27 10.11 -12.52 -17.22
C ASP A 27 11.57 -12.70 -17.64
N GLU A 28 12.46 -11.79 -17.26
CA GLU A 28 13.90 -11.87 -17.51
C GLU A 28 14.53 -13.06 -16.80
N ALA A 29 14.13 -13.31 -15.55
CA ALA A 29 14.60 -14.47 -14.79
C ALA A 29 14.24 -15.78 -15.49
N ARG A 30 12.98 -15.91 -15.94
CA ARG A 30 12.52 -17.09 -16.70
C ARG A 30 13.29 -17.29 -18.00
N GLN A 31 13.52 -16.22 -18.77
CA GLN A 31 14.25 -16.29 -20.03
C GLN A 31 15.70 -16.76 -19.83
N ARG A 32 16.32 -16.39 -18.71
CA ARG A 32 17.70 -16.76 -18.39
C ARG A 32 17.84 -18.07 -17.59
N GLY A 33 16.74 -18.68 -17.18
CA GLY A 33 16.77 -19.84 -16.29
C GLY A 33 17.32 -19.53 -14.91
N LEU A 34 17.10 -18.30 -14.42
CA LEU A 34 17.45 -17.80 -13.09
C LEU A 34 16.19 -17.64 -12.22
N GLN A 35 16.39 -17.34 -10.94
CA GLN A 35 15.29 -16.95 -10.05
C GLN A 35 15.12 -15.43 -10.00
N SER A 36 13.90 -14.97 -9.79
CA SER A 36 13.55 -13.56 -9.64
C SER A 36 13.62 -13.13 -8.19
N MET A 37 14.14 -11.90 -7.92
CA MET A 37 14.28 -11.38 -6.56
C MET A 37 13.86 -9.91 -6.48
N ALA A 38 13.05 -9.59 -5.47
CA ALA A 38 12.79 -8.22 -5.06
C ALA A 38 13.48 -7.92 -3.73
N ILE A 39 14.30 -6.88 -3.69
CA ILE A 39 14.96 -6.40 -2.48
C ILE A 39 14.27 -5.13 -2.03
N THR A 40 13.74 -5.12 -0.81
CA THR A 40 13.06 -3.98 -0.20
C THR A 40 13.59 -3.72 1.21
N PHE A 41 13.00 -2.75 1.91
CA PHE A 41 13.46 -2.30 3.22
C PHE A 41 12.31 -2.33 4.23
N ASP A 42 12.67 -2.57 5.50
CA ASP A 42 11.75 -2.50 6.64
C ASP A 42 11.42 -1.07 7.06
N LYS A 43 12.07 -0.08 6.42
CA LYS A 43 11.84 1.34 6.71
C LYS A 43 10.39 1.71 6.47
N THR A 44 9.70 2.08 7.54
CA THR A 44 8.41 2.75 7.53
C THR A 44 8.63 4.24 7.83
N GLY A 45 7.82 5.08 7.25
CA GLY A 45 7.80 6.52 7.52
C GLY A 45 6.35 6.95 7.76
N PRO A 46 6.12 8.17 8.21
CA PRO A 46 4.77 8.72 8.27
C PRO A 46 4.13 8.61 6.86
N GLU A 47 2.82 8.35 6.84
CA GLU A 47 2.05 8.22 5.59
C GLU A 47 2.49 7.05 4.68
N THR A 48 2.94 5.95 5.28
CA THR A 48 3.21 4.70 4.55
C THR A 48 1.92 4.20 3.88
N LEU A 49 1.99 3.88 2.59
CA LEU A 49 0.84 3.31 1.85
C LEU A 49 0.57 1.87 2.26
N THR A 50 1.62 1.09 2.41
CA THR A 50 1.50 -0.34 2.75
C THR A 50 2.47 -0.72 3.87
N PRO A 51 1.97 -1.07 5.06
CA PRO A 51 2.77 -1.69 6.11
C PRO A 51 3.55 -2.90 5.59
N LEU A 52 4.68 -3.23 6.23
CA LEU A 52 5.62 -4.25 5.74
C LEU A 52 4.95 -5.62 5.48
N ALA A 53 4.08 -6.06 6.38
CA ALA A 53 3.37 -7.33 6.22
C ALA A 53 2.50 -7.33 4.95
N GLN A 54 1.73 -6.27 4.72
CA GLN A 54 0.90 -6.10 3.53
C GLN A 54 1.75 -5.95 2.27
N LYS A 55 2.84 -5.19 2.32
CA LYS A 55 3.79 -5.03 1.22
C LYS A 55 4.35 -6.39 0.76
N ARG A 56 4.74 -7.27 1.69
CA ARG A 56 5.22 -8.61 1.36
C ARG A 56 4.17 -9.44 0.62
N ILE A 57 2.92 -9.40 1.06
CA ILE A 57 1.81 -10.09 0.38
C ILE A 57 1.61 -9.56 -1.05
N LEU A 58 1.65 -8.24 -1.23
CA LEU A 58 1.51 -7.62 -2.55
C LEU A 58 2.67 -7.97 -3.48
N LEU A 59 3.90 -7.98 -2.98
CA LEU A 59 5.07 -8.41 -3.74
C LEU A 59 4.97 -9.88 -4.16
N MET A 60 4.57 -10.79 -3.25
CA MET A 60 4.36 -12.21 -3.59
C MET A 60 3.34 -12.40 -4.72
N LYS A 61 2.28 -11.59 -4.75
CA LYS A 61 1.26 -11.66 -5.82
C LYS A 61 1.79 -11.29 -7.21
N THR A 62 2.96 -10.66 -7.31
CA THR A 62 3.59 -10.36 -8.62
C THR A 62 4.29 -11.57 -9.24
N GLY A 63 4.40 -12.68 -8.53
CA GLY A 63 5.06 -13.89 -9.00
C GLY A 63 6.59 -13.89 -8.81
N ILE A 64 7.13 -12.95 -8.05
CA ILE A 64 8.54 -12.92 -7.63
C ILE A 64 8.86 -14.17 -6.80
N ASP A 65 9.95 -14.88 -7.12
CA ASP A 65 10.35 -16.10 -6.43
C ASP A 65 10.90 -15.83 -5.03
N ARG A 66 11.60 -14.70 -4.85
CA ARG A 66 12.24 -14.35 -3.56
C ARG A 66 12.07 -12.88 -3.22
N ILE A 67 11.70 -12.60 -1.97
CA ILE A 67 11.59 -11.26 -1.41
C ILE A 67 12.56 -11.15 -0.24
N GLU A 68 13.51 -10.22 -0.34
CA GLU A 68 14.43 -9.89 0.73
C GLU A 68 14.06 -8.52 1.33
N VAL A 69 13.97 -8.51 2.65
CA VAL A 69 13.70 -7.29 3.42
C VAL A 69 14.95 -6.94 4.20
N LEU A 70 15.62 -5.88 3.81
CA LEU A 70 16.82 -5.39 4.48
C LEU A 70 16.45 -4.43 5.59
N THR A 71 17.09 -4.57 6.74
CA THR A 71 17.01 -3.58 7.82
C THR A 71 17.70 -2.30 7.40
N PHE A 72 16.95 -1.18 7.40
CA PHE A 72 17.48 0.12 7.00
C PHE A 72 18.20 0.80 8.17
N ASP A 73 19.32 0.19 8.59
CA ASP A 73 20.19 0.68 9.65
C ASP A 73 21.22 1.73 9.16
N ASP A 74 22.02 2.25 10.09
CA ASP A 74 23.06 3.22 9.76
C ASP A 74 24.17 2.64 8.86
N ALA A 75 24.47 1.35 8.97
CA ALA A 75 25.45 0.71 8.12
C ALA A 75 24.97 0.68 6.66
N LEU A 76 23.74 0.22 6.44
CA LEU A 76 23.14 0.20 5.10
C LEU A 76 22.96 1.61 4.51
N LYS A 77 22.53 2.57 5.34
CA LYS A 77 22.30 3.97 4.94
C LYS A 77 23.57 4.66 4.41
N HIS A 78 24.74 4.30 4.94
CA HIS A 78 26.03 4.89 4.56
C HIS A 78 26.77 4.12 3.45
N MET A 79 26.25 2.98 2.98
CA MET A 79 26.84 2.27 1.86
C MET A 79 26.75 3.07 0.58
N THR A 80 27.86 3.22 -0.14
CA THR A 80 27.86 3.68 -1.53
C THR A 80 27.14 2.65 -2.41
N ALA A 81 26.68 3.05 -3.60
CA ALA A 81 26.06 2.10 -4.52
C ALA A 81 27.02 0.97 -4.90
N ARG A 82 28.31 1.27 -5.09
CA ARG A 82 29.33 0.25 -5.37
C ARG A 82 29.46 -0.77 -4.24
N GLN A 83 29.51 -0.31 -2.98
CA GLN A 83 29.57 -1.20 -1.80
C GLN A 83 28.31 -2.07 -1.70
N PHE A 84 27.15 -1.50 -1.90
CA PHE A 84 25.87 -2.22 -1.89
C PHE A 84 25.84 -3.29 -3.00
N MET A 85 26.23 -2.94 -4.22
CA MET A 85 26.29 -3.90 -5.34
C MET A 85 27.28 -5.04 -5.08
N GLN A 86 28.41 -4.74 -4.46
CA GLN A 86 29.41 -5.74 -4.14
C GLN A 86 28.97 -6.63 -2.98
N GLN A 87 28.73 -6.04 -1.80
CA GLN A 87 28.55 -6.79 -0.55
C GLN A 87 27.16 -7.45 -0.48
N VAL A 88 26.11 -6.72 -0.91
CA VAL A 88 24.75 -7.21 -0.80
C VAL A 88 24.33 -7.97 -2.06
N LEU A 89 24.40 -7.33 -3.24
CA LEU A 89 23.87 -7.98 -4.44
C LEU A 89 24.71 -9.17 -4.88
N ARG A 90 26.04 -8.99 -4.98
CA ARG A 90 26.94 -10.04 -5.49
C ARG A 90 27.25 -11.07 -4.42
N ASP A 91 27.84 -10.62 -3.28
CA ASP A 91 28.46 -11.52 -2.32
C ASP A 91 27.42 -12.22 -1.44
N GLN A 92 26.37 -11.52 -1.00
CA GLN A 92 25.33 -12.08 -0.14
C GLN A 92 24.25 -12.84 -0.95
N TYR A 93 23.78 -12.27 -2.05
CA TYR A 93 22.63 -12.83 -2.78
C TYR A 93 22.98 -13.47 -4.14
N GLY A 94 24.16 -13.26 -4.68
CA GLY A 94 24.54 -13.86 -5.95
C GLY A 94 23.78 -13.31 -7.14
N VAL A 95 23.39 -12.03 -7.10
CA VAL A 95 22.70 -11.35 -8.20
C VAL A 95 23.57 -11.33 -9.44
N LYS A 96 23.01 -11.73 -10.58
CA LYS A 96 23.66 -11.73 -11.90
C LYS A 96 23.17 -10.61 -12.78
N VAL A 97 21.90 -10.25 -12.63
CA VAL A 97 21.28 -9.16 -13.39
C VAL A 97 20.51 -8.25 -12.43
N LEU A 98 20.77 -6.94 -12.53
CA LEU A 98 20.04 -5.91 -11.82
C LEU A 98 19.16 -5.12 -12.78
N LEU A 99 17.84 -5.21 -12.65
CA LEU A 99 16.91 -4.35 -13.33
C LEU A 99 16.50 -3.18 -12.42
N THR A 100 16.64 -1.96 -12.91
CA THR A 100 16.22 -0.75 -12.20
C THR A 100 15.09 -0.06 -12.92
N GLY A 101 14.17 0.56 -12.17
CA GLY A 101 13.25 1.54 -12.75
C GLY A 101 14.03 2.78 -13.26
N TYR A 102 13.43 3.53 -14.18
CA TYR A 102 14.07 4.67 -14.87
C TYR A 102 14.58 5.77 -13.91
N ASP A 103 13.94 5.94 -12.76
CA ASP A 103 14.24 6.96 -11.73
C ASP A 103 14.82 6.37 -10.44
N ASN A 104 15.05 5.07 -10.41
CA ASN A 104 15.51 4.39 -9.20
C ASN A 104 16.97 4.76 -8.90
N ARG A 105 17.18 5.29 -7.69
CA ARG A 105 18.51 5.62 -7.18
C ARG A 105 18.70 4.99 -5.80
N PHE A 106 19.86 4.33 -5.64
CA PHE A 106 20.29 3.76 -4.37
C PHE A 106 21.75 4.15 -4.06
N GLY A 107 22.22 3.82 -2.88
CA GLY A 107 23.52 4.25 -2.37
C GLY A 107 23.42 5.52 -1.53
N TYR A 108 24.49 5.82 -0.81
CA TYR A 108 24.57 6.94 0.13
C TYR A 108 24.19 8.27 -0.53
N ASN A 109 23.22 8.95 0.06
CA ASN A 109 22.67 10.22 -0.42
C ASN A 109 22.17 10.22 -1.90
N ARG A 110 22.01 9.05 -2.54
CA ARG A 110 21.58 8.89 -3.93
C ARG A 110 22.42 9.72 -4.93
N LEU A 111 23.71 9.86 -4.66
CA LEU A 111 24.63 10.64 -5.48
C LEU A 111 24.95 9.95 -6.80
N GLU A 112 24.99 8.63 -6.78
CA GLU A 112 25.29 7.78 -7.93
C GLU A 112 24.02 7.53 -8.76
N GLY A 113 24.19 7.32 -10.06
CA GLY A 113 23.11 7.10 -11.02
C GLY A 113 23.29 5.85 -11.86
N PHE A 114 22.44 5.68 -12.87
CA PHE A 114 22.41 4.50 -13.71
C PHE A 114 23.77 4.20 -14.38
N ASP A 115 24.46 5.22 -14.90
CA ASP A 115 25.78 5.03 -15.56
C ASP A 115 26.83 4.52 -14.58
N ASP A 116 26.78 4.96 -13.32
CA ASP A 116 27.65 4.43 -12.27
C ASP A 116 27.34 2.96 -11.98
N TYR A 117 26.06 2.59 -11.91
CA TYR A 117 25.66 1.21 -11.69
C TYR A 117 26.10 0.30 -12.83
N VAL A 118 26.02 0.75 -14.08
CA VAL A 118 26.51 0.01 -15.25
C VAL A 118 28.03 -0.20 -15.15
N ARG A 119 28.78 0.85 -14.78
CA ARG A 119 30.23 0.77 -14.60
C ARG A 119 30.60 -0.23 -13.51
N TYR A 120 29.97 -0.12 -12.33
CA TYR A 120 30.19 -1.04 -11.20
C TYR A 120 29.76 -2.47 -11.54
N GLY A 121 28.67 -2.62 -12.27
CA GLY A 121 28.17 -3.92 -12.73
C GLY A 121 29.22 -4.65 -13.59
N LYS A 122 29.87 -3.95 -14.54
CA LYS A 122 30.96 -4.51 -15.35
C LYS A 122 32.14 -4.99 -14.50
N GLU A 123 32.54 -4.23 -13.48
CA GLU A 123 33.61 -4.62 -12.56
C GLU A 123 33.24 -5.83 -11.68
N LEU A 124 31.97 -5.93 -11.28
CA LEU A 124 31.47 -6.91 -10.32
C LEU A 124 30.87 -8.16 -10.97
N GLY A 125 30.74 -8.20 -12.29
CA GLY A 125 30.08 -9.28 -13.02
C GLY A 125 28.57 -9.30 -12.85
N ILE A 126 27.94 -8.15 -12.66
CA ILE A 126 26.50 -7.93 -12.61
C ILE A 126 26.06 -7.17 -13.85
N GLU A 127 25.19 -7.73 -14.66
CA GLU A 127 24.56 -7.01 -15.76
C GLU A 127 23.55 -6.00 -15.18
N VAL A 128 23.57 -4.75 -15.66
CA VAL A 128 22.67 -3.70 -15.18
C VAL A 128 21.85 -3.15 -16.33
N THR A 129 20.53 -3.18 -16.20
CA THR A 129 19.59 -2.69 -17.21
C THR A 129 18.57 -1.76 -16.58
N SER A 130 18.25 -0.65 -17.25
CA SER A 130 17.16 0.25 -16.83
C SER A 130 15.91 -0.01 -17.66
N LEU A 131 14.76 -0.02 -17.01
CA LEU A 131 13.46 -0.12 -17.66
C LEU A 131 12.90 1.27 -17.95
N PRO A 132 12.16 1.44 -19.05
CA PRO A 132 11.44 2.69 -19.30
C PRO A 132 10.33 2.89 -18.24
N PRO A 133 9.80 4.12 -18.11
CA PRO A 133 8.63 4.37 -17.30
C PRO A 133 7.47 3.43 -17.65
N ALA A 134 6.77 2.93 -16.65
CA ALA A 134 5.57 2.12 -16.88
C ALA A 134 4.56 2.90 -17.73
N PRO A 135 3.89 2.26 -18.70
CA PRO A 135 2.82 2.89 -19.46
C PRO A 135 1.74 3.45 -18.51
N SER A 136 1.43 4.74 -18.64
CA SER A 136 0.39 5.40 -17.85
C SER A 136 -0.77 5.81 -18.76
N LYS A 137 -2.01 5.57 -18.31
CA LYS A 137 -3.21 6.10 -18.98
C LYS A 137 -3.30 7.63 -18.88
N ARG A 138 -2.62 8.20 -17.90
CA ARG A 138 -2.59 9.65 -17.64
C ARG A 138 -1.47 10.27 -18.47
N LYS A 139 -1.81 11.06 -19.49
CA LYS A 139 -0.82 11.78 -20.30
C LYS A 139 0.05 12.69 -19.43
N GLY A 140 1.37 12.49 -19.46
CA GLY A 140 2.36 13.37 -18.85
C GLY A 140 2.65 13.14 -17.35
N SER A 141 2.08 12.12 -16.69
CA SER A 141 2.43 11.80 -15.31
C SER A 141 2.84 10.35 -15.13
N CYS A 142 3.94 10.13 -14.41
CA CYS A 142 4.35 8.81 -13.97
C CYS A 142 3.61 8.41 -12.70
N VAL A 143 3.28 7.13 -12.56
CA VAL A 143 2.73 6.58 -11.31
C VAL A 143 3.81 6.62 -10.23
N SER A 144 3.53 7.27 -9.11
CA SER A 144 4.45 7.34 -7.97
C SER A 144 3.73 7.21 -6.64
N SER A 145 4.45 6.73 -5.61
CA SER A 145 3.90 6.64 -4.25
C SER A 145 3.49 8.02 -3.70
N SER A 146 4.19 9.10 -4.07
CA SER A 146 3.86 10.46 -3.63
C SER A 146 2.52 10.93 -4.19
N LEU A 147 2.28 10.76 -5.49
CA LEU A 147 0.99 11.08 -6.09
C LEU A 147 -0.16 10.28 -5.47
N ILE A 148 0.06 8.98 -5.19
CA ILE A 148 -0.95 8.14 -4.57
C ILE A 148 -1.27 8.61 -3.15
N ARG A 149 -0.25 9.06 -2.36
CA ARG A 149 -0.48 9.64 -1.04
C ARG A 149 -1.34 10.91 -1.10
N GLU A 150 -1.03 11.82 -2.02
CA GLU A 150 -1.82 13.03 -2.25
C GLU A 150 -3.28 12.68 -2.55
N LEU A 151 -3.53 11.75 -3.48
CA LEU A 151 -4.88 11.33 -3.85
C LEU A 151 -5.65 10.73 -2.66
N ILE A 152 -5.00 9.89 -1.85
CA ILE A 152 -5.63 9.29 -0.66
C ILE A 152 -5.90 10.36 0.41
N ALA A 153 -4.94 11.25 0.66
CA ALA A 153 -5.07 12.35 1.62
C ALA A 153 -6.20 13.33 1.24
N ASP A 154 -6.45 13.52 -0.06
CA ASP A 154 -7.55 14.34 -0.58
C ASP A 154 -8.89 13.57 -0.68
N GLY A 155 -8.86 12.24 -0.46
CA GLY A 155 -10.03 11.37 -0.57
C GLY A 155 -10.38 10.96 -2.01
N ASN A 156 -9.48 11.17 -2.96
CA ASN A 156 -9.63 10.75 -4.36
C ASN A 156 -9.28 9.24 -4.52
N ILE A 157 -10.02 8.41 -3.79
CA ILE A 157 -9.73 6.97 -3.62
C ILE A 157 -9.82 6.21 -4.94
N SER A 158 -10.82 6.48 -5.77
CA SER A 158 -11.00 5.76 -7.04
C SER A 158 -9.78 5.93 -7.94
N GLU A 159 -9.24 7.16 -8.04
CA GLU A 159 -8.04 7.43 -8.82
C GLU A 159 -6.78 6.79 -8.19
N ALA A 160 -6.64 6.86 -6.87
CA ALA A 160 -5.56 6.19 -6.15
C ALA A 160 -5.57 4.67 -6.41
N ASN A 161 -6.75 4.04 -6.38
CA ASN A 161 -6.95 2.61 -6.65
C ASN A 161 -6.58 2.25 -8.10
N GLU A 162 -6.89 3.10 -9.07
CA GLU A 162 -6.45 2.90 -10.46
C GLU A 162 -4.92 2.87 -10.58
N LEU A 163 -4.23 3.79 -9.89
CA LEU A 163 -2.76 3.85 -9.89
C LEU A 163 -2.13 2.70 -9.10
N LEU A 164 -2.75 2.27 -8.00
CA LEU A 164 -2.34 1.09 -7.24
C LEU A 164 -2.55 -0.20 -8.04
N GLY A 165 -3.67 -0.31 -8.76
CA GLY A 165 -4.11 -1.53 -9.43
C GLY A 165 -4.90 -2.47 -8.52
N TYR A 166 -5.23 -2.03 -7.32
CA TYR A 166 -6.04 -2.73 -6.32
C TYR A 166 -6.64 -1.69 -5.34
N PRO A 167 -7.73 -2.03 -4.63
CA PRO A 167 -8.32 -1.13 -3.64
C PRO A 167 -7.37 -0.88 -2.46
N TYR A 168 -7.17 0.39 -2.10
CA TYR A 168 -6.38 0.77 -0.93
C TYR A 168 -6.94 0.09 0.32
N THR A 169 -6.12 -0.61 1.08
CA THR A 169 -6.59 -1.47 2.17
C THR A 169 -5.95 -1.06 3.49
N LEU A 170 -6.79 -0.81 4.48
CA LEU A 170 -6.43 -0.56 5.87
C LEU A 170 -6.48 -1.87 6.66
N LEU A 171 -5.52 -2.05 7.58
CA LEU A 171 -5.49 -3.17 8.52
C LEU A 171 -5.72 -2.63 9.94
N GLY A 172 -6.67 -3.20 10.65
CA GLY A 172 -6.94 -2.75 12.00
C GLY A 172 -7.73 -3.75 12.83
N SER A 173 -7.73 -3.54 14.14
CA SER A 173 -8.51 -4.30 15.10
C SER A 173 -9.78 -3.58 15.50
N VAL A 174 -10.82 -4.34 15.84
CA VAL A 174 -12.09 -3.78 16.28
C VAL A 174 -12.06 -3.54 17.79
N GLU A 175 -12.22 -2.29 18.19
CA GLU A 175 -12.34 -1.88 19.59
C GLU A 175 -13.76 -1.48 19.96
N HIS A 176 -14.02 -1.39 21.28
CA HIS A 176 -15.30 -0.93 21.80
C HIS A 176 -15.49 0.56 21.51
N GLY A 177 -16.69 0.93 21.07
CA GLY A 177 -17.10 2.31 20.81
C GLY A 177 -18.34 2.70 21.60
N GLU A 178 -18.88 3.89 21.32
CA GLU A 178 -20.03 4.46 22.05
C GLU A 178 -21.40 3.91 21.62
N HIS A 179 -21.47 2.97 20.67
CA HIS A 179 -22.70 2.33 20.17
C HIS A 179 -23.78 3.29 19.61
N ILE A 180 -23.40 4.49 19.17
CA ILE A 180 -24.35 5.48 18.64
C ILE A 180 -25.00 4.95 17.35
N GLY A 181 -24.23 4.34 16.47
CA GLY A 181 -24.73 3.77 15.21
C GLY A 181 -25.80 2.68 15.43
N THR A 182 -25.68 1.89 16.48
CA THR A 182 -26.69 0.86 16.82
C THR A 182 -28.06 1.47 17.10
N LYS A 183 -28.12 2.62 17.79
CA LYS A 183 -29.37 3.32 18.09
C LYS A 183 -30.04 3.89 16.82
N LEU A 184 -29.24 4.13 15.79
CA LEU A 184 -29.72 4.65 14.49
C LEU A 184 -30.10 3.54 13.50
N GLY A 185 -29.88 2.27 13.84
CA GLY A 185 -30.11 1.13 12.97
C GLY A 185 -28.92 0.78 12.06
N PHE A 186 -27.76 1.43 12.27
CA PHE A 186 -26.50 1.19 11.56
C PHE A 186 -25.40 0.82 12.58
N PRO A 187 -25.37 -0.42 13.10
CA PRO A 187 -24.34 -0.84 14.03
C PRO A 187 -22.96 -0.71 13.39
N THR A 188 -22.03 -0.01 14.06
CA THR A 188 -20.67 0.22 13.59
C THR A 188 -19.63 -0.43 14.48
N ALA A 189 -18.56 -0.93 13.88
CA ALA A 189 -17.34 -1.35 14.52
C ALA A 189 -16.30 -0.23 14.46
N ASN A 190 -15.70 0.13 15.60
CA ASN A 190 -14.60 1.09 15.64
C ASN A 190 -13.30 0.38 15.29
N ILE A 191 -12.61 0.88 14.28
CA ILE A 191 -11.35 0.31 13.79
C ILE A 191 -10.18 1.14 14.30
N VAL A 192 -9.22 0.47 14.92
CA VAL A 192 -7.91 1.04 15.26
C VAL A 192 -6.87 0.44 14.33
N ILE A 193 -6.19 1.30 13.56
CA ILE A 193 -5.17 0.89 12.60
C ILE A 193 -3.97 0.31 13.33
N GLU A 194 -3.48 -0.85 12.88
CA GLU A 194 -2.35 -1.56 13.49
C GLU A 194 -1.04 -0.79 13.35
N ASP A 195 -0.75 -0.32 12.15
CA ASP A 195 0.45 0.48 11.87
C ASP A 195 0.10 1.97 11.85
N GLN A 196 0.45 2.68 12.93
CA GLN A 196 0.19 4.11 13.06
C GLN A 196 0.86 4.97 11.99
N CYS A 197 1.81 4.42 11.23
CA CYS A 197 2.42 5.07 10.08
C CYS A 197 1.59 4.91 8.80
N GLN A 198 0.57 4.03 8.77
CA GLN A 198 -0.24 3.86 7.58
C GLN A 198 -1.11 5.10 7.34
N LEU A 199 -1.09 5.58 6.09
CA LEU A 199 -1.88 6.74 5.68
C LEU A 199 -3.38 6.43 5.78
N VAL A 200 -4.10 7.25 6.52
CA VAL A 200 -5.57 7.18 6.59
C VAL A 200 -6.15 8.21 5.62
N PRO A 201 -7.17 7.84 4.82
CA PRO A 201 -7.81 8.76 3.89
C PRO A 201 -8.44 9.99 4.57
N ALA A 202 -8.77 11.00 3.77
CA ALA A 202 -9.50 12.19 4.22
C ALA A 202 -10.77 11.83 5.00
N THR A 203 -11.23 12.73 5.87
CA THR A 203 -12.52 12.56 6.57
C THR A 203 -13.69 12.47 5.60
N GLY A 204 -14.67 11.62 5.90
CA GLY A 204 -15.85 11.41 5.05
C GLY A 204 -16.42 10.00 5.16
N ALA A 205 -17.44 9.74 4.35
CA ALA A 205 -18.07 8.43 4.20
C ALA A 205 -17.54 7.73 2.95
N TYR A 206 -17.32 6.42 3.05
CA TYR A 206 -16.70 5.58 2.02
C TYR A 206 -17.45 4.28 1.79
N ALA A 207 -17.56 3.84 0.55
CA ALA A 207 -17.91 2.47 0.20
C ALA A 207 -16.69 1.57 0.41
N VAL A 208 -16.86 0.48 1.17
CA VAL A 208 -15.75 -0.40 1.55
C VAL A 208 -16.12 -1.87 1.39
N LYS A 209 -15.09 -2.70 1.09
CA LYS A 209 -15.18 -4.15 1.22
C LYS A 209 -14.40 -4.57 2.48
N ILE A 210 -14.99 -5.43 3.27
CA ILE A 210 -14.44 -5.85 4.56
C ILE A 210 -14.18 -7.35 4.54
N ARG A 211 -13.02 -7.75 5.03
CA ARG A 211 -12.68 -9.15 5.22
C ARG A 211 -12.15 -9.37 6.62
N MET A 212 -12.76 -10.33 7.33
CA MET A 212 -12.27 -10.79 8.62
C MET A 212 -11.03 -11.65 8.45
N GLU A 213 -10.15 -11.69 9.46
CA GLU A 213 -8.89 -12.42 9.42
C GLU A 213 -9.05 -13.89 9.02
N ASN A 214 -10.06 -14.57 9.58
CA ASN A 214 -10.32 -15.99 9.36
C ASN A 214 -11.30 -16.27 8.22
N SER A 215 -11.55 -15.29 7.33
CA SER A 215 -12.46 -15.41 6.19
C SER A 215 -11.76 -15.13 4.88
N VAL A 216 -12.14 -15.87 3.83
CA VAL A 216 -11.75 -15.58 2.44
C VAL A 216 -12.76 -14.66 1.76
N GLU A 217 -13.92 -14.48 2.37
CA GLU A 217 -15.07 -13.78 1.80
C GLU A 217 -15.00 -12.28 2.12
N TRP A 218 -15.18 -11.46 1.08
CA TRP A 218 -15.33 -10.02 1.23
C TRP A 218 -16.80 -9.67 1.43
N LYS A 219 -17.11 -8.94 2.49
CA LYS A 219 -18.44 -8.37 2.76
C LYS A 219 -18.46 -6.91 2.34
N HIS A 220 -19.62 -6.43 1.96
CA HIS A 220 -19.84 -5.04 1.62
C HIS A 220 -20.17 -4.22 2.86
N GLY A 221 -19.83 -2.95 2.84
CA GLY A 221 -20.13 -2.03 3.92
C GLY A 221 -19.85 -0.58 3.58
N MET A 222 -20.05 0.26 4.55
CA MET A 222 -19.63 1.67 4.51
C MET A 222 -18.76 1.99 5.72
N MET A 223 -17.84 2.93 5.55
CA MET A 223 -16.93 3.40 6.60
C MET A 223 -17.04 4.91 6.73
N ASN A 224 -17.10 5.40 7.96
CA ASN A 224 -16.96 6.82 8.26
C ASN A 224 -15.57 7.06 8.86
N ILE A 225 -14.83 7.99 8.27
CA ILE A 225 -13.60 8.54 8.82
C ILE A 225 -13.94 9.95 9.31
N GLY A 226 -13.82 10.17 10.61
CA GLY A 226 -14.13 11.45 11.25
C GLY A 226 -13.03 11.88 12.20
N THR A 227 -13.20 13.06 12.81
CA THR A 227 -12.33 13.57 13.87
C THR A 227 -13.13 13.82 15.13
N ARG A 228 -12.59 13.39 16.27
CA ARG A 228 -13.17 13.70 17.59
C ARG A 228 -12.20 14.60 18.39
N PRO A 229 -12.72 15.67 19.01
CA PRO A 229 -11.92 16.44 19.97
C PRO A 229 -11.51 15.55 21.14
N THR A 230 -10.24 15.65 21.56
CA THR A 230 -9.69 15.04 22.77
C THR A 230 -9.01 16.11 23.61
N PHE A 231 -8.67 15.80 24.86
CA PHE A 231 -7.94 16.74 25.74
C PHE A 231 -6.57 17.14 25.14
N ASP A 232 -5.95 16.27 24.33
CA ASP A 232 -4.62 16.48 23.73
C ASP A 232 -4.68 16.85 22.23
N GLY A 233 -5.89 17.17 21.68
CA GLY A 233 -6.04 17.57 20.28
C GLY A 233 -7.23 16.90 19.57
N GLN A 234 -7.03 16.45 18.34
CA GLN A 234 -8.04 15.74 17.55
C GLN A 234 -7.58 14.31 17.30
N ARG A 235 -8.42 13.32 17.63
CA ARG A 235 -8.20 11.92 17.29
C ARG A 235 -9.06 11.56 16.08
N GLN A 236 -8.43 10.95 15.08
CA GLN A 236 -9.13 10.38 13.95
C GLN A 236 -9.86 9.11 14.38
N THR A 237 -11.10 8.96 13.95
CA THR A 237 -11.95 7.79 14.23
C THR A 237 -12.36 7.13 12.93
N MET A 238 -12.40 5.80 12.92
CA MET A 238 -12.88 5.01 11.79
C MET A 238 -13.96 4.07 12.27
N GLU A 239 -15.15 4.24 11.74
CA GLU A 239 -16.33 3.46 12.08
C GLU A 239 -16.83 2.72 10.85
N VAL A 240 -16.87 1.40 10.90
CA VAL A 240 -17.28 0.54 9.78
C VAL A 240 -18.61 -0.11 10.07
N ASN A 241 -19.59 0.11 9.21
CA ASN A 241 -20.85 -0.67 9.19
C ASN A 241 -20.72 -1.77 8.12
N VAL A 242 -20.77 -3.03 8.53
CA VAL A 242 -20.76 -4.21 7.64
C VAL A 242 -22.21 -4.58 7.33
N PHE A 243 -22.60 -4.54 6.06
CA PHE A 243 -23.97 -4.78 5.65
C PHE A 243 -24.39 -6.23 5.96
N ARG A 244 -25.61 -6.37 6.52
CA ARG A 244 -26.26 -7.65 6.82
C ARG A 244 -25.47 -8.56 7.77
N LEU A 245 -24.46 -8.03 8.47
CA LEU A 245 -23.70 -8.79 9.45
C LEU A 245 -24.44 -8.78 10.81
N LYS A 246 -24.58 -9.97 11.40
CA LYS A 246 -25.17 -10.14 12.73
C LYS A 246 -24.16 -10.59 13.78
N GLU A 247 -22.92 -10.86 13.35
CA GLU A 247 -21.86 -11.38 14.21
C GLU A 247 -21.19 -10.25 14.99
N ASN A 248 -20.65 -10.60 16.15
CA ASN A 248 -19.84 -9.68 16.94
C ASN A 248 -18.42 -9.65 16.38
N LEU A 249 -17.92 -8.46 16.09
CA LEU A 249 -16.60 -8.23 15.52
C LEU A 249 -15.53 -7.82 16.55
N TYR A 250 -15.88 -7.60 17.82
CA TYR A 250 -14.93 -7.13 18.83
C TYR A 250 -13.70 -8.02 18.97
N GLY A 251 -12.53 -7.39 18.99
CA GLY A 251 -11.25 -8.06 19.10
C GLY A 251 -10.79 -8.76 17.83
N GLN A 252 -11.59 -8.72 16.75
CA GLN A 252 -11.18 -9.30 15.46
C GLN A 252 -10.32 -8.34 14.67
N GLN A 253 -9.38 -8.88 13.89
CA GLN A 253 -8.64 -8.13 12.89
C GLN A 253 -9.45 -8.05 11.59
N LEU A 254 -9.50 -6.86 11.02
CA LEU A 254 -10.21 -6.58 9.78
C LEU A 254 -9.27 -6.02 8.72
N GLN A 255 -9.50 -6.42 7.49
CA GLN A 255 -9.01 -5.75 6.30
C GLN A 255 -10.14 -4.93 5.70
N VAL A 256 -9.94 -3.62 5.59
CA VAL A 256 -10.93 -2.69 5.04
C VAL A 256 -10.41 -2.13 3.73
N ALA A 257 -10.88 -2.67 2.62
CA ALA A 257 -10.55 -2.20 1.28
C ALA A 257 -11.45 -1.01 0.93
N VAL A 258 -10.86 0.17 0.81
CA VAL A 258 -11.56 1.42 0.52
C VAL A 258 -11.75 1.53 -0.98
N VAL A 259 -13.01 1.52 -1.45
CA VAL A 259 -13.33 1.47 -2.87
C VAL A 259 -13.56 2.85 -3.43
N GLU A 260 -14.46 3.64 -2.81
CA GLU A 260 -14.80 4.97 -3.28
C GLU A 260 -15.27 5.87 -2.12
N ARG A 261 -15.05 7.18 -2.24
CA ARG A 261 -15.56 8.17 -1.31
C ARG A 261 -16.99 8.56 -1.70
N LEU A 262 -17.93 8.34 -0.81
CA LEU A 262 -19.34 8.70 -1.03
C LEU A 262 -19.56 10.22 -0.88
N ARG A 263 -18.96 10.79 0.18
CA ARG A 263 -19.04 12.23 0.50
C ARG A 263 -17.98 12.67 1.50
N GLY A 264 -17.80 13.97 1.64
CA GLY A 264 -17.04 14.57 2.75
C GLY A 264 -17.79 14.51 4.08
N GLU A 265 -17.13 14.97 5.14
CA GLU A 265 -17.75 15.11 6.46
C GLU A 265 -18.85 16.19 6.43
N GLN A 266 -19.97 15.91 7.10
CA GLN A 266 -21.13 16.81 7.16
C GLN A 266 -21.66 16.89 8.59
N ARG A 267 -22.22 18.05 8.95
CA ARG A 267 -22.96 18.25 10.18
C ARG A 267 -24.46 18.14 9.91
N PHE A 268 -25.19 17.56 10.82
CA PHE A 268 -26.63 17.35 10.71
C PHE A 268 -27.33 18.06 11.85
N ASP A 269 -28.42 18.75 11.52
CA ASP A 269 -29.19 19.53 12.48
C ASP A 269 -30.16 18.66 13.32
N SER A 270 -30.39 17.41 12.90
CA SER A 270 -31.23 16.46 13.61
C SER A 270 -30.76 15.01 13.45
N ILE A 271 -31.21 14.15 14.34
CA ILE A 271 -30.95 12.70 14.28
C ILE A 271 -31.62 12.09 13.05
N GLU A 272 -32.81 12.58 12.70
CA GLU A 272 -33.58 12.16 11.53
C GLU A 272 -32.82 12.44 10.24
N ALA A 273 -32.27 13.65 10.07
CA ALA A 273 -31.45 14.03 8.91
C ALA A 273 -30.18 13.16 8.81
N LEU A 274 -29.52 12.85 9.92
CA LEU A 274 -28.39 11.93 9.95
C LEU A 274 -28.82 10.53 9.49
N LYS A 275 -29.95 10.02 9.98
CA LYS A 275 -30.47 8.70 9.61
C LYS A 275 -30.81 8.60 8.14
N GLU A 276 -31.46 9.61 7.58
CA GLU A 276 -31.77 9.68 6.14
C GLU A 276 -30.49 9.66 5.30
N GLN A 277 -29.46 10.44 5.70
CA GLN A 277 -28.18 10.43 4.99
C GLN A 277 -27.48 9.07 5.07
N LEU A 278 -27.49 8.41 6.23
CA LEU A 278 -26.90 7.06 6.36
C LEU A 278 -27.62 6.03 5.48
N GLN A 279 -28.93 6.17 5.27
CA GLN A 279 -29.67 5.32 4.34
C GLN A 279 -29.27 5.57 2.88
N GLN A 280 -29.09 6.82 2.49
CA GLN A 280 -28.60 7.19 1.16
C GLN A 280 -27.16 6.68 0.93
N ASP A 281 -26.27 6.89 1.90
CA ASP A 281 -24.90 6.40 1.86
C ASP A 281 -24.87 4.87 1.68
N ALA A 282 -25.71 4.12 2.39
CA ALA A 282 -25.80 2.67 2.28
C ALA A 282 -26.28 2.20 0.90
N ILE A 283 -27.31 2.85 0.34
CA ILE A 283 -27.81 2.55 -1.01
C ILE A 283 -26.73 2.80 -2.06
N GLU A 284 -26.05 3.94 -1.97
CA GLU A 284 -24.99 4.30 -2.91
C GLU A 284 -23.78 3.37 -2.76
N ALA A 285 -23.38 3.02 -1.53
CA ALA A 285 -22.33 2.04 -1.29
C ALA A 285 -22.69 0.66 -1.89
N GLU A 286 -23.91 0.17 -1.70
CA GLU A 286 -24.36 -1.09 -2.33
C GLU A 286 -24.27 -1.03 -3.86
N ARG A 287 -24.64 0.10 -4.46
CA ARG A 287 -24.58 0.33 -5.91
C ARG A 287 -23.12 0.27 -6.43
N ILE A 288 -22.18 0.91 -5.71
CA ILE A 288 -20.74 0.94 -6.08
C ILE A 288 -20.09 -0.43 -5.91
N LEU A 289 -20.49 -1.19 -4.88
CA LEU A 289 -19.85 -2.45 -4.52
C LEU A 289 -20.42 -3.69 -5.25
N ALA A 290 -21.59 -3.54 -5.90
CA ALA A 290 -22.22 -4.61 -6.69
C ALA A 290 -21.36 -4.95 -7.92
#